data_ab3a3f8e5f8a793e3c38fec3346e7d72
#
_entry.id   ab3a3f8e5f8a793e3c38fec3346e7d72
#
_cell.length_a   1.000
_cell.length_b   1.000
_cell.length_c   1.000
_cell.angle_alpha   90.00
_cell.angle_beta   90.00
_cell.angle_gamma   90.00
#
_symmetry.space_group_name_H-M   'P 1'
#
loop_
_entity.id
_entity.type
_entity.pdbx_description
1 polymer ?
#
loop_
_entity_poly.entity_id
_entity_poly.type
_entity_poly.pdbx_seq_one_letter_code
_entity_poly.pdbx_strand_id
1 'polypeptide(L)'
;MKKTFAPRAFLALSLAAALVGCAGMSGSTVLVDGTRGLDNFNRVGDANWSAIDGAIQATAGGKDPSYLVTKVSYTDFMIRAEFWASDNANSGIFLRCQNPAVITDETCYEANIFDQRPDPTYGTGAIVKVAAVSPMPKAGGKWNTYEITARGKRLTLVLNGVKTVDVEDGKLASGPIALQWGQGTIRFRKVEITPL
;
A
#
# COMPACT_ATOMS: atom_id res chain seq x y z
N MET A 1 -57.52 34.52 -58.67
CA MET A 1 -57.08 34.48 -57.29
C MET A 1 -56.22 33.22 -57.06
N LYS A 2 -54.90 33.39 -57.06
CA LYS A 2 -53.92 32.28 -56.80
C LYS A 2 -53.47 32.34 -55.38
N LYS A 3 -53.74 31.25 -54.59
CA LYS A 3 -53.28 31.14 -53.22
C LYS A 3 -51.92 30.46 -53.23
N THR A 4 -50.91 31.14 -52.79
CA THR A 4 -49.56 30.63 -52.57
C THR A 4 -49.47 29.97 -51.18
N PHE A 5 -49.09 28.66 -51.14
CA PHE A 5 -48.74 27.91 -49.94
C PHE A 5 -47.28 28.11 -49.64
N ALA A 6 -46.94 28.54 -48.43
CA ALA A 6 -45.58 28.59 -47.94
C ALA A 6 -45.23 27.26 -47.21
N PRO A 7 -44.01 26.72 -47.42
CA PRO A 7 -43.60 25.49 -46.70
C PRO A 7 -43.17 25.82 -45.25
N ARG A 8 -43.69 25.03 -44.33
CA ARG A 8 -43.27 25.04 -42.93
C ARG A 8 -41.97 24.24 -42.80
N ALA A 9 -40.89 24.90 -42.40
CA ALA A 9 -39.65 24.26 -42.02
C ALA A 9 -39.79 23.61 -40.65
N PHE A 10 -39.60 22.30 -40.58
CA PHE A 10 -39.45 21.55 -39.34
C PHE A 10 -38.00 21.68 -38.86
N LEU A 11 -37.80 22.35 -37.74
CA LEU A 11 -36.53 22.45 -37.04
C LEU A 11 -36.34 21.16 -36.20
N ALA A 12 -35.48 20.25 -36.63
CA ALA A 12 -35.11 19.06 -35.86
C ALA A 12 -34.09 19.47 -34.81
N LEU A 13 -34.53 19.43 -33.54
CA LEU A 13 -33.68 19.67 -32.38
C LEU A 13 -32.96 18.36 -32.04
N SER A 14 -31.69 18.23 -32.44
CA SER A 14 -30.83 17.11 -32.09
C SER A 14 -30.31 17.29 -30.66
N LEU A 15 -30.83 16.49 -29.73
CA LEU A 15 -30.39 16.39 -28.32
C LEU A 15 -29.07 15.59 -28.29
N ALA A 16 -27.95 16.28 -28.24
CA ALA A 16 -26.64 15.65 -28.01
C ALA A 16 -26.54 15.27 -26.51
N ALA A 17 -26.70 13.97 -26.21
CA ALA A 17 -26.41 13.44 -24.90
C ALA A 17 -24.89 13.44 -24.67
N ALA A 18 -24.41 14.38 -23.86
CA ALA A 18 -23.03 14.37 -23.38
C ALA A 18 -22.86 13.19 -22.39
N LEU A 19 -22.20 12.13 -22.85
CA LEU A 19 -21.67 11.10 -21.95
C LEU A 19 -20.54 11.72 -21.13
N VAL A 20 -20.86 12.14 -19.90
CA VAL A 20 -19.85 12.45 -18.89
C VAL A 20 -19.24 11.12 -18.47
N GLY A 21 -18.19 10.73 -19.17
CA GLY A 21 -17.32 9.66 -18.73
C GLY A 21 -16.65 10.09 -17.44
N CYS A 22 -16.98 9.44 -16.32
CA CYS A 22 -16.16 9.49 -15.11
C CYS A 22 -14.80 8.87 -15.46
N ALA A 23 -13.88 9.69 -15.96
CA ALA A 23 -12.47 9.37 -15.98
C ALA A 23 -12.07 9.23 -14.50
N GLY A 24 -11.89 7.99 -14.03
CA GLY A 24 -11.33 7.71 -12.71
C GLY A 24 -10.00 8.46 -12.63
N MET A 25 -9.89 9.38 -11.68
CA MET A 25 -8.63 10.06 -11.39
C MET A 25 -7.67 9.00 -10.86
N SER A 26 -6.82 8.45 -11.73
CA SER A 26 -5.68 7.61 -11.37
C SER A 26 -4.57 8.51 -10.80
N GLY A 27 -4.86 9.18 -9.70
CA GLY A 27 -3.87 9.96 -8.98
C GLY A 27 -3.27 9.11 -7.86
N SER A 28 -1.95 9.16 -7.66
CA SER A 28 -1.35 8.58 -6.48
C SER A 28 -1.79 9.34 -5.22
N THR A 29 -1.93 8.61 -4.12
CA THR A 29 -2.22 9.15 -2.79
C THR A 29 -0.96 9.06 -1.94
N VAL A 30 -0.50 10.20 -1.42
CA VAL A 30 0.62 10.24 -0.49
C VAL A 30 0.12 9.96 0.92
N LEU A 31 0.48 8.81 1.49
CA LEU A 31 0.12 8.40 2.84
C LEU A 31 1.08 8.93 3.88
N VAL A 32 2.39 8.98 3.55
CA VAL A 32 3.45 9.56 4.38
C VAL A 32 4.33 10.44 3.52
N ASP A 33 4.65 11.66 4.00
CA ASP A 33 5.57 12.60 3.38
C ASP A 33 6.38 13.32 4.48
N GLY A 34 7.57 12.84 4.72
CA GLY A 34 8.41 13.28 5.83
C GLY A 34 7.72 13.02 7.17
N THR A 35 7.46 14.07 7.93
CA THR A 35 6.78 14.00 9.24
C THR A 35 5.25 14.07 9.14
N ARG A 36 4.69 14.15 7.93
CA ARG A 36 3.25 14.25 7.72
C ARG A 36 2.64 12.90 7.37
N GLY A 37 1.37 12.70 7.73
CA GLY A 37 0.58 11.56 7.28
C GLY A 37 0.08 10.62 8.38
N LEU A 38 0.41 10.83 9.67
CA LEU A 38 -0.13 10.01 10.76
C LEU A 38 -1.67 10.00 10.76
N ASP A 39 -2.30 11.09 10.31
CA ASP A 39 -3.76 11.21 10.23
C ASP A 39 -4.41 10.33 9.14
N ASN A 40 -3.61 9.76 8.22
CA ASN A 40 -4.10 8.82 7.22
C ASN A 40 -4.37 7.42 7.80
N PHE A 41 -3.96 7.18 9.04
CA PHE A 41 -3.99 5.86 9.66
C PHE A 41 -4.79 5.84 10.96
N ASN A 42 -5.33 4.66 11.26
CA ASN A 42 -5.75 4.27 12.60
C ASN A 42 -4.59 3.51 13.27
N ARG A 43 -4.38 3.74 14.56
CA ARG A 43 -3.36 3.02 15.35
C ARG A 43 -3.96 1.75 15.93
N VAL A 44 -3.24 0.64 15.80
CA VAL A 44 -3.54 -0.64 16.45
C VAL A 44 -2.30 -1.04 17.26
N GLY A 45 -2.48 -1.34 18.54
CA GLY A 45 -1.38 -1.56 19.48
C GLY A 45 -0.84 -0.25 20.08
N ASP A 46 0.28 -0.35 20.78
CA ASP A 46 0.78 0.68 21.70
C ASP A 46 2.18 1.22 21.36
N ALA A 47 2.71 0.92 20.17
CA ALA A 47 3.99 1.47 19.75
C ALA A 47 3.97 3.00 19.73
N ASN A 48 5.10 3.58 20.10
CA ASN A 48 5.31 5.02 20.03
C ASN A 48 5.56 5.48 18.59
N TRP A 49 4.48 5.68 17.85
CA TRP A 49 4.52 6.29 16.52
C TRP A 49 4.61 7.80 16.65
N SER A 50 5.70 8.38 16.17
CA SER A 50 6.00 9.81 16.24
C SER A 50 6.51 10.35 14.92
N ALA A 51 6.27 11.64 14.69
CA ALA A 51 6.76 12.38 13.53
C ALA A 51 8.06 13.10 13.95
N ILE A 52 9.21 12.60 13.50
CA ILE A 52 10.54 13.09 13.92
C ILE A 52 11.57 12.92 12.81
N ASP A 53 12.52 13.82 12.72
CA ASP A 53 13.69 13.75 11.82
C ASP A 53 13.34 13.43 10.36
N GLY A 54 12.31 14.08 9.84
CA GLY A 54 11.89 13.92 8.45
C GLY A 54 11.21 12.59 8.13
N ALA A 55 10.69 11.87 9.14
CA ALA A 55 10.01 10.59 8.97
C ALA A 55 8.91 10.38 10.02
N ILE A 56 8.04 9.41 9.77
CA ILE A 56 7.21 8.77 10.79
C ILE A 56 7.99 7.59 11.33
N GLN A 57 8.22 7.57 12.64
CA GLN A 57 9.06 6.59 13.33
C GLN A 57 8.27 5.84 14.38
N ALA A 58 8.59 4.55 14.56
CA ALA A 58 8.26 3.79 15.76
C ALA A 58 9.52 3.18 16.37
N THR A 59 9.64 3.25 17.70
CA THR A 59 10.83 2.80 18.44
C THR A 59 10.54 1.81 19.56
N ALA A 60 9.39 1.90 20.16
CA ALA A 60 9.01 1.11 21.33
C ALA A 60 7.49 0.89 21.33
N GLY A 61 7.07 -0.17 21.99
CA GLY A 61 5.71 -0.56 22.22
C GLY A 61 5.67 -1.61 23.33
N GLY A 62 4.52 -2.26 23.50
CA GLY A 62 4.35 -3.37 24.42
C GLY A 62 4.99 -4.66 23.92
N LYS A 63 4.36 -5.79 24.28
CA LYS A 63 4.82 -7.12 23.88
C LYS A 63 4.34 -7.51 22.49
N ASP A 64 3.23 -6.94 22.05
CA ASP A 64 2.56 -7.28 20.80
C ASP A 64 2.96 -6.30 19.69
N PRO A 65 2.97 -6.75 18.43
CA PRO A 65 3.18 -5.86 17.29
C PRO A 65 2.12 -4.76 17.22
N SER A 66 2.53 -3.59 16.75
CA SER A 66 1.67 -2.42 16.58
C SER A 66 1.66 -1.96 15.14
N TYR A 67 0.56 -1.33 14.70
CA TYR A 67 0.34 -1.02 13.30
C TYR A 67 -0.23 0.38 13.10
N LEU A 68 0.16 1.00 11.98
CA LEU A 68 -0.56 2.10 11.35
C LEU A 68 -1.39 1.53 10.22
N VAL A 69 -2.71 1.47 10.38
CA VAL A 69 -3.65 0.86 9.43
C VAL A 69 -4.35 1.97 8.64
N THR A 70 -4.29 1.93 7.30
CA THR A 70 -4.95 2.95 6.46
C THR A 70 -6.45 2.98 6.69
N LYS A 71 -7.04 4.19 6.65
CA LYS A 71 -8.49 4.40 6.76
C LYS A 71 -9.25 3.94 5.51
N VAL A 72 -8.54 3.76 4.41
CA VAL A 72 -9.06 3.37 3.09
C VAL A 72 -8.57 1.96 2.75
N SER A 73 -9.43 1.18 2.10
CA SER A 73 -9.12 -0.14 1.55
C SER A 73 -8.77 -0.03 0.06
N TYR A 74 -7.92 -0.93 -0.41
CA TYR A 74 -7.42 -0.98 -1.78
C TYR A 74 -7.57 -2.40 -2.35
N THR A 75 -7.85 -2.50 -3.64
CA THR A 75 -7.99 -3.76 -4.39
C THR A 75 -6.75 -4.00 -5.25
N ASP A 76 -6.61 -3.25 -6.35
CA ASP A 76 -5.44 -3.27 -7.21
C ASP A 76 -4.67 -1.98 -7.02
N PHE A 77 -3.38 -2.08 -6.73
CA PHE A 77 -2.56 -0.92 -6.39
C PHE A 77 -1.07 -1.21 -6.56
N MET A 78 -0.31 -0.12 -6.62
CA MET A 78 1.13 -0.11 -6.42
C MET A 78 1.45 0.77 -5.21
N ILE A 79 2.30 0.28 -4.31
CA ILE A 79 2.89 1.05 -3.21
C ILE A 79 4.35 1.33 -3.53
N ARG A 80 4.79 2.57 -3.31
CA ARG A 80 6.19 2.93 -3.17
C ARG A 80 6.42 3.42 -1.74
N ALA A 81 7.28 2.72 -1.00
CA ALA A 81 7.61 3.06 0.37
C ALA A 81 9.12 3.25 0.55
N GLU A 82 9.53 4.36 1.13
CA GLU A 82 10.90 4.60 1.56
C GLU A 82 10.98 4.43 3.08
N PHE A 83 11.77 3.44 3.52
CA PHE A 83 11.89 3.07 4.92
C PHE A 83 13.34 2.91 5.36
N TRP A 84 13.56 3.11 6.65
CA TRP A 84 14.81 2.78 7.35
C TRP A 84 14.50 1.86 8.52
N ALA A 85 15.28 0.80 8.68
CA ALA A 85 15.12 -0.18 9.75
C ALA A 85 16.43 -0.32 10.53
N SER A 86 16.38 -0.44 11.85
CA SER A 86 17.56 -0.87 12.62
C SER A 86 17.90 -2.33 12.31
N ASP A 87 19.14 -2.76 12.56
CA ASP A 87 19.59 -4.12 12.25
C ASP A 87 18.74 -5.20 12.94
N ASN A 88 18.18 -4.89 14.09
CA ASN A 88 17.30 -5.78 14.86
C ASN A 88 15.81 -5.51 14.65
N ALA A 89 15.44 -4.69 13.65
CA ALA A 89 14.03 -4.39 13.41
C ALA A 89 13.26 -5.63 12.95
N ASN A 90 12.05 -5.79 13.49
CA ASN A 90 10.99 -6.62 12.95
C ASN A 90 9.85 -5.69 12.54
N SER A 91 9.58 -5.63 11.25
CA SER A 91 8.60 -4.75 10.62
C SER A 91 8.07 -5.37 9.32
N GLY A 92 7.13 -4.71 8.68
CA GLY A 92 6.56 -5.14 7.42
C GLY A 92 5.53 -4.16 6.89
N ILE A 93 5.17 -4.34 5.62
CA ILE A 93 4.04 -3.67 4.99
C ILE A 93 2.99 -4.74 4.69
N PHE A 94 1.86 -4.65 5.38
CA PHE A 94 0.75 -5.57 5.26
C PHE A 94 -0.25 -5.08 4.22
N LEU A 95 -0.74 -5.98 3.37
CA LEU A 95 -1.57 -5.69 2.21
C LEU A 95 -2.91 -6.41 2.33
N ARG A 96 -3.99 -5.76 1.85
CA ARG A 96 -5.32 -6.37 1.72
C ARG A 96 -5.81 -7.04 3.01
N CYS A 97 -5.62 -6.36 4.14
CA CYS A 97 -5.99 -6.89 5.45
C CYS A 97 -7.52 -7.07 5.56
N GLN A 98 -7.98 -8.25 5.99
CA GLN A 98 -9.41 -8.56 6.07
C GLN A 98 -10.06 -7.99 7.32
N ASN A 99 -9.31 -7.84 8.40
CA ASN A 99 -9.79 -7.23 9.63
C ASN A 99 -8.81 -6.12 10.07
N PRO A 100 -9.20 -4.85 10.01
CA PRO A 100 -8.33 -3.74 10.38
C PRO A 100 -7.97 -3.68 11.86
N ALA A 101 -8.67 -4.42 12.72
CA ALA A 101 -8.38 -4.50 14.16
C ALA A 101 -7.47 -5.69 14.51
N VAL A 102 -7.28 -6.66 13.59
CA VAL A 102 -6.49 -7.88 13.82
C VAL A 102 -5.58 -8.11 12.62
N ILE A 103 -4.37 -7.56 12.68
CA ILE A 103 -3.38 -7.65 11.62
C ILE A 103 -2.46 -8.84 11.89
N THR A 104 -2.49 -9.83 11.00
CA THR A 104 -1.64 -11.03 11.03
C THR A 104 -1.27 -11.46 9.61
N ASP A 105 -0.27 -12.32 9.48
CA ASP A 105 0.11 -12.98 8.23
C ASP A 105 -0.93 -13.99 7.71
N GLU A 106 -1.96 -14.29 8.50
CA GLU A 106 -3.12 -15.09 8.07
C GLU A 106 -4.24 -14.24 7.46
N THR A 107 -4.39 -13.00 7.96
CA THR A 107 -5.46 -12.07 7.56
C THR A 107 -4.99 -11.00 6.58
N CYS A 108 -3.70 -10.93 6.28
CA CYS A 108 -3.07 -10.01 5.34
C CYS A 108 -1.95 -10.72 4.56
N TYR A 109 -1.48 -10.12 3.46
CA TYR A 109 -0.17 -10.43 2.89
C TYR A 109 0.88 -9.55 3.54
N GLU A 110 1.91 -10.14 4.13
CA GLU A 110 3.00 -9.41 4.80
C GLU A 110 4.24 -9.32 3.90
N ALA A 111 4.54 -8.15 3.33
CA ALA A 111 5.83 -7.84 2.74
C ALA A 111 6.84 -7.56 3.86
N ASN A 112 7.68 -8.54 4.19
CA ASN A 112 8.45 -8.57 5.41
C ASN A 112 9.70 -7.67 5.39
N ILE A 113 10.04 -7.09 6.55
CA ILE A 113 11.25 -6.33 6.86
C ILE A 113 11.82 -6.90 8.17
N PHE A 114 12.54 -8.03 8.09
CA PHE A 114 13.11 -8.68 9.26
C PHE A 114 14.38 -9.44 8.88
N ASP A 115 15.54 -8.77 9.00
CA ASP A 115 16.85 -9.31 8.63
C ASP A 115 17.35 -10.44 9.52
N GLN A 116 16.91 -10.46 10.79
CA GLN A 116 17.31 -11.43 11.81
C GLN A 116 16.24 -12.50 12.04
N ARG A 117 15.29 -12.66 11.10
CA ARG A 117 14.27 -13.71 11.22
C ARG A 117 14.95 -15.09 11.35
N PRO A 118 14.59 -15.91 12.36
CA PRO A 118 15.20 -17.24 12.58
C PRO A 118 15.07 -18.15 11.36
N ASP A 119 13.93 -18.12 10.66
CA ASP A 119 13.78 -18.73 9.33
C ASP A 119 13.95 -17.66 8.25
N PRO A 120 15.11 -17.56 7.59
CA PRO A 120 15.39 -16.53 6.61
C PRO A 120 14.57 -16.70 5.31
N THR A 121 13.93 -17.84 5.09
CA THR A 121 13.08 -18.12 3.93
C THR A 121 12.00 -17.04 3.76
N TYR A 122 11.44 -16.59 4.88
CA TYR A 122 10.44 -15.53 4.91
C TYR A 122 10.94 -14.24 5.58
N GLY A 123 12.25 -13.99 5.52
CA GLY A 123 12.85 -12.75 6.02
C GLY A 123 12.57 -11.54 5.12
N THR A 124 13.43 -10.52 5.21
CA THR A 124 13.30 -9.29 4.42
C THR A 124 13.18 -9.59 2.93
N GLY A 125 12.16 -9.03 2.29
CA GLY A 125 11.91 -9.19 0.84
C GLY A 125 10.97 -10.33 0.48
N ALA A 126 10.53 -11.15 1.42
CA ALA A 126 9.54 -12.21 1.21
C ALA A 126 8.10 -11.71 1.42
N ILE A 127 7.12 -12.51 0.97
CA ILE A 127 5.74 -12.46 1.48
C ILE A 127 5.57 -13.65 2.43
N VAL A 128 5.40 -13.36 3.72
CA VAL A 128 5.37 -14.38 4.79
C VAL A 128 4.33 -15.45 4.49
N LYS A 129 4.73 -16.73 4.58
CA LYS A 129 3.91 -17.93 4.28
C LYS A 129 3.36 -18.04 2.85
N VAL A 130 3.66 -17.08 1.96
CA VAL A 130 3.16 -17.07 0.57
C VAL A 130 4.28 -17.23 -0.44
N ALA A 131 5.34 -16.42 -0.32
CA ALA A 131 6.46 -16.46 -1.26
C ALA A 131 7.79 -16.26 -0.55
N ALA A 132 8.66 -17.25 -0.67
CA ALA A 132 10.01 -17.22 -0.14
C ALA A 132 10.91 -16.24 -0.90
N VAL A 133 11.98 -15.78 -0.24
CA VAL A 133 13.06 -15.00 -0.86
C VAL A 133 14.39 -15.76 -0.79
N SER A 134 15.14 -15.78 -1.90
CA SER A 134 16.48 -16.35 -1.92
C SER A 134 17.32 -15.71 -3.02
N PRO A 135 18.54 -15.18 -2.70
CA PRO A 135 19.03 -14.92 -1.34
C PRO A 135 18.23 -13.80 -0.65
N MET A 136 18.11 -13.87 0.69
CA MET A 136 17.47 -12.84 1.47
C MET A 136 18.30 -11.55 1.48
N PRO A 137 17.80 -10.41 1.00
CA PRO A 137 18.50 -9.13 1.09
C PRO A 137 18.53 -8.61 2.53
N LYS A 138 19.43 -7.64 2.79
CA LYS A 138 19.53 -6.95 4.07
C LYS A 138 19.08 -5.50 3.94
N ALA A 139 18.20 -5.09 4.86
CA ALA A 139 17.62 -3.75 4.91
C ALA A 139 18.12 -2.91 6.10
N GLY A 140 18.70 -3.54 7.12
CA GLY A 140 19.13 -2.86 8.33
C GLY A 140 20.17 -1.77 8.12
N GLY A 141 20.15 -0.71 8.95
CA GLY A 141 21.12 0.36 9.02
C GLY A 141 21.08 1.37 7.86
N LYS A 142 20.16 1.28 6.92
CA LYS A 142 20.10 2.15 5.73
C LYS A 142 18.69 2.45 5.28
N TRP A 143 18.53 3.50 4.45
CA TRP A 143 17.30 3.77 3.74
C TRP A 143 17.12 2.77 2.58
N ASN A 144 15.90 2.28 2.43
CA ASN A 144 15.50 1.31 1.42
C ASN A 144 14.24 1.79 0.71
N THR A 145 13.99 1.23 -0.47
CA THR A 145 12.75 1.44 -1.21
C THR A 145 12.08 0.10 -1.46
N TYR A 146 10.83 -0.06 -1.01
CA TYR A 146 9.93 -1.09 -1.51
C TYR A 146 9.05 -0.51 -2.61
N GLU A 147 8.93 -1.28 -3.70
CA GLU A 147 7.86 -1.15 -4.69
C GLU A 147 7.06 -2.45 -4.65
N ILE A 148 5.79 -2.33 -4.26
CA ILE A 148 4.89 -3.47 -4.03
C ILE A 148 3.70 -3.31 -4.96
N THR A 149 3.47 -4.29 -5.82
CA THR A 149 2.31 -4.31 -6.72
C THR A 149 1.39 -5.47 -6.36
N ALA A 150 0.10 -5.16 -6.16
CA ALA A 150 -0.97 -6.12 -6.06
C ALA A 150 -1.97 -5.87 -7.18
N ARG A 151 -2.09 -6.80 -8.14
CA ARG A 151 -3.00 -6.70 -9.28
C ARG A 151 -3.70 -8.02 -9.52
N GLY A 152 -5.02 -8.05 -9.31
CA GLY A 152 -5.76 -9.31 -9.28
C GLY A 152 -5.12 -10.28 -8.28
N LYS A 153 -4.70 -11.44 -8.74
CA LYS A 153 -4.00 -12.45 -7.92
C LYS A 153 -2.49 -12.26 -7.86
N ARG A 154 -1.90 -11.42 -8.74
CA ARG A 154 -0.45 -11.27 -8.82
C ARG A 154 0.05 -10.30 -7.77
N LEU A 155 1.07 -10.75 -7.02
CA LEU A 155 1.80 -9.98 -6.02
C LEU A 155 3.26 -9.89 -6.45
N THR A 156 3.80 -8.67 -6.52
CA THR A 156 5.20 -8.44 -6.88
C THR A 156 5.86 -7.54 -5.85
N LEU A 157 7.02 -7.94 -5.35
CA LEU A 157 7.87 -7.14 -4.48
C LEU A 157 9.19 -6.81 -5.17
N VAL A 158 9.56 -5.54 -5.13
CA VAL A 158 10.88 -5.05 -5.57
C VAL A 158 11.50 -4.29 -4.42
N LEU A 159 12.63 -4.75 -3.91
CA LEU A 159 13.39 -4.09 -2.86
C LEU A 159 14.68 -3.51 -3.44
N ASN A 160 14.86 -2.18 -3.33
CA ASN A 160 16.03 -1.47 -3.85
C ASN A 160 16.32 -1.77 -5.34
N GLY A 161 15.27 -1.87 -6.17
CA GLY A 161 15.37 -2.17 -7.60
C GLY A 161 15.52 -3.66 -7.93
N VAL A 162 15.63 -4.54 -6.95
CA VAL A 162 15.72 -6.00 -7.16
C VAL A 162 14.37 -6.65 -6.88
N LYS A 163 13.83 -7.37 -7.87
CA LYS A 163 12.60 -8.14 -7.68
C LYS A 163 12.86 -9.34 -6.78
N THR A 164 12.23 -9.36 -5.61
CA THR A 164 12.38 -10.41 -4.60
C THR A 164 11.24 -11.42 -4.64
N VAL A 165 10.04 -10.99 -5.04
CA VAL A 165 8.85 -11.84 -5.17
C VAL A 165 8.11 -11.52 -6.45
N ASP A 166 7.59 -12.58 -7.10
CA ASP A 166 6.61 -12.50 -8.18
C ASP A 166 5.77 -13.78 -8.12
N VAL A 167 4.56 -13.69 -7.55
CA VAL A 167 3.72 -14.84 -7.22
C VAL A 167 2.26 -14.57 -7.53
N GLU A 168 1.50 -15.61 -7.80
CA GLU A 168 0.04 -15.55 -7.86
C GLU A 168 -0.57 -16.20 -6.61
N ASP A 169 -1.32 -15.40 -5.85
CA ASP A 169 -2.13 -15.82 -4.72
C ASP A 169 -3.44 -15.02 -4.68
N GLY A 170 -4.56 -15.69 -4.67
CA GLY A 170 -5.89 -15.08 -4.71
C GLY A 170 -6.64 -15.17 -3.38
N LYS A 171 -5.99 -15.49 -2.27
CA LYS A 171 -6.61 -15.62 -0.94
C LYS A 171 -7.27 -14.32 -0.49
N LEU A 172 -6.60 -13.18 -0.71
CA LEU A 172 -7.06 -11.87 -0.26
C LEU A 172 -7.22 -10.93 -1.46
N ALA A 173 -8.43 -10.39 -1.67
CA ALA A 173 -8.75 -9.58 -2.84
C ALA A 173 -8.60 -8.08 -2.60
N SER A 174 -8.93 -7.59 -1.40
CA SER A 174 -8.91 -6.16 -1.07
C SER A 174 -8.81 -5.98 0.44
N GLY A 175 -8.49 -4.77 0.89
CA GLY A 175 -8.43 -4.39 2.30
C GLY A 175 -7.49 -3.23 2.53
N PRO A 176 -7.43 -2.69 3.76
CA PRO A 176 -6.47 -1.68 4.15
C PRO A 176 -5.04 -2.21 4.11
N ILE A 177 -4.10 -1.26 4.13
CA ILE A 177 -2.67 -1.48 4.25
C ILE A 177 -2.27 -1.17 5.68
N ALA A 178 -1.28 -1.92 6.22
CA ALA A 178 -0.74 -1.60 7.53
C ALA A 178 0.79 -1.54 7.49
N LEU A 179 1.35 -0.54 8.20
CA LEU A 179 2.77 -0.41 8.48
C LEU A 179 3.02 -0.95 9.87
N GLN A 180 3.93 -1.91 10.01
CA GLN A 180 4.18 -2.61 11.28
C GLN A 180 5.35 -2.01 12.05
N TRP A 181 5.22 -2.01 13.38
CA TRP A 181 6.30 -2.08 14.33
C TRP A 181 6.16 -3.37 15.15
N GLY A 182 7.18 -4.22 15.13
CA GLY A 182 7.24 -5.43 15.96
C GLY A 182 8.42 -5.41 16.91
N GLN A 183 9.55 -4.83 16.49
CA GLN A 183 10.76 -4.72 17.30
C GLN A 183 11.72 -3.70 16.68
N GLY A 184 12.65 -3.17 17.49
CA GLY A 184 13.70 -2.27 17.05
C GLY A 184 13.17 -0.88 16.67
N THR A 185 13.76 -0.27 15.65
CA THR A 185 13.34 1.02 15.11
C THR A 185 12.98 0.88 13.65
N ILE A 186 11.81 1.38 13.27
CA ILE A 186 11.38 1.52 11.89
C ILE A 186 11.02 2.98 11.61
N ARG A 187 11.39 3.48 10.42
CA ARG A 187 11.07 4.83 9.94
C ARG A 187 10.50 4.73 8.53
N PHE A 188 9.48 5.51 8.25
CA PHE A 188 8.93 5.72 6.91
C PHE A 188 8.98 7.21 6.60
N ARG A 189 9.72 7.61 5.56
CA ARG A 189 9.78 9.01 5.13
C ARG A 189 8.92 9.32 3.91
N LYS A 190 8.56 8.29 3.14
CA LYS A 190 7.62 8.39 2.04
C LYS A 190 6.85 7.08 1.90
N VAL A 191 5.54 7.17 1.82
CA VAL A 191 4.65 6.07 1.43
C VAL A 191 3.61 6.63 0.50
N GLU A 192 3.59 6.13 -0.72
CA GLU A 192 2.69 6.55 -1.79
C GLU A 192 1.99 5.34 -2.37
N ILE A 193 0.69 5.46 -2.61
CA ILE A 193 -0.12 4.41 -3.20
C ILE A 193 -0.81 4.91 -4.46
N THR A 194 -0.72 4.12 -5.53
CA THR A 194 -1.37 4.37 -6.82
C THR A 194 -2.35 3.26 -7.10
N PRO A 195 -3.67 3.51 -7.15
CA PRO A 195 -4.65 2.55 -7.67
C PRO A 195 -4.33 2.16 -9.12
N LEU A 196 -4.61 0.90 -9.49
CA LEU A 196 -4.32 0.34 -10.82
C LEU A 196 -5.60 -0.04 -11.57
#